data_c01a5bac5a0f9dd280c3301e4a1c8451
#
_entry.id   c01a5bac5a0f9dd280c3301e4a1c8451
#
_cell.length_a   1.000
_cell.length_b   1.000
_cell.length_c   1.000
_cell.angle_alpha   90.00
_cell.angle_beta   90.00
_cell.angle_gamma   90.00
#
_symmetry.space_group_name_H-M   'P 1'
#
loop_
_entity.id
_entity.type
_entity.pdbx_description
1 polymer ?
#
loop_
_entity_poly.entity_id
_entity_poly.type
_entity_poly.pdbx_seq_one_letter_code
_entity_poly.pdbx_strand_id
1 'polypeptide(L)'
;MKILIIDDHPLFLEGIGMVLRQIADDVEAVELDSGNKGMDYLKSNPDTDLVLVDLDMPVMSGFDFLQVLEDQGLTIPVAILSATTNLYDVKRAVDMGAVGFISKTSDTGEMKRALETIFEGDVYIPKGLEEQLDALMASESMDPQSVLRAKAKAVGITNRQHQVLQLLAKGYTNKKIGEELNLTERTVKAHVSALFAIMNVANRTECVLEGDRLGLTHMEEEQNKPFTLADE
;
A
#
# COMPACT_ATOMS: atom_id res chain seq x y z
N MET A 1 -9.40 14.52 -6.56
CA MET A 1 -8.71 13.58 -5.66
C MET A 1 -8.61 14.23 -4.29
N LYS A 2 -9.03 13.54 -3.21
CA LYS A 2 -9.09 14.10 -1.85
C LYS A 2 -7.95 13.54 -1.00
N ILE A 3 -7.08 14.42 -0.48
CA ILE A 3 -5.90 14.05 0.30
C ILE A 3 -5.99 14.70 1.67
N LEU A 4 -5.89 13.91 2.71
CA LEU A 4 -5.78 14.39 4.08
C LEU A 4 -4.31 14.43 4.50
N ILE A 5 -3.87 15.56 5.04
CA ILE A 5 -2.51 15.75 5.55
C ILE A 5 -2.61 16.04 7.05
N ILE A 6 -1.87 15.29 7.85
CA ILE A 6 -1.89 15.42 9.32
C ILE A 6 -0.47 15.62 9.80
N ASP A 7 -0.19 16.79 10.32
CA ASP A 7 1.13 17.20 10.80
C ASP A 7 0.99 18.37 11.79
N ASP A 8 1.69 18.34 12.90
CA ASP A 8 1.66 19.42 13.88
C ASP A 8 2.62 20.58 13.54
N HIS A 9 3.29 20.52 12.38
CA HIS A 9 4.20 21.54 11.87
C HIS A 9 3.55 22.37 10.74
N PRO A 10 3.03 23.59 11.00
CA PRO A 10 2.28 24.38 10.02
C PRO A 10 3.06 24.67 8.73
N LEU A 11 4.37 24.97 8.83
CA LEU A 11 5.20 25.26 7.67
C LEU A 11 5.36 24.06 6.74
N PHE A 12 5.35 22.85 7.30
CA PHE A 12 5.39 21.63 6.50
C PHE A 12 4.08 21.40 5.76
N LEU A 13 2.95 21.63 6.43
CA LEU A 13 1.61 21.55 5.81
C LEU A 13 1.50 22.48 4.59
N GLU A 14 1.89 23.75 4.74
CA GLU A 14 1.91 24.70 3.61
C GLU A 14 2.81 24.22 2.46
N GLY A 15 4.00 23.69 2.79
CA GLY A 15 4.97 23.21 1.80
C GLY A 15 4.43 22.02 0.99
N ILE A 16 3.91 20.99 1.66
CA ILE A 16 3.38 19.79 0.99
C ILE A 16 2.12 20.10 0.19
N GLY A 17 1.26 21.02 0.68
CA GLY A 17 0.11 21.51 -0.07
C GLY A 17 0.50 22.18 -1.39
N MET A 18 1.64 22.89 -1.43
CA MET A 18 2.17 23.44 -2.69
C MET A 18 2.66 22.35 -3.65
N VAL A 19 3.32 21.31 -3.14
CA VAL A 19 3.79 20.18 -3.95
C VAL A 19 2.61 19.43 -4.57
N LEU A 20 1.58 19.14 -3.77
CA LEU A 20 0.38 18.46 -4.25
C LEU A 20 -0.31 19.21 -5.39
N ARG A 21 -0.44 20.52 -5.29
CA ARG A 21 -1.01 21.38 -6.35
C ARG A 21 -0.19 21.37 -7.66
N GLN A 22 1.08 21.00 -7.61
CA GLN A 22 1.94 20.87 -8.81
C GLN A 22 1.80 19.49 -9.48
N ILE A 23 1.29 18.49 -8.76
CA ILE A 23 1.15 17.12 -9.27
C ILE A 23 -0.18 16.97 -10.03
N ALA A 24 -1.25 17.55 -9.50
CA ALA A 24 -2.56 17.48 -10.13
C ALA A 24 -3.43 18.70 -9.79
N ASP A 25 -4.04 19.30 -10.81
CA ASP A 25 -4.88 20.50 -10.67
C ASP A 25 -6.18 20.24 -9.90
N ASP A 26 -6.62 18.98 -9.79
CA ASP A 26 -7.86 18.53 -9.15
C ASP A 26 -7.67 17.98 -7.74
N VAL A 27 -6.53 18.25 -7.08
CA VAL A 27 -6.28 17.83 -5.71
C VAL A 27 -6.98 18.75 -4.71
N GLU A 28 -7.85 18.16 -3.90
CA GLU A 28 -8.41 18.74 -2.68
C GLU A 28 -7.57 18.29 -1.50
N ALA A 29 -6.71 19.17 -0.99
CA ALA A 29 -5.87 18.92 0.17
C ALA A 29 -6.55 19.49 1.43
N VAL A 30 -6.74 18.63 2.44
CA VAL A 30 -7.24 19.00 3.77
C VAL A 30 -6.11 18.84 4.76
N GLU A 31 -5.81 19.90 5.47
CA GLU A 31 -4.68 20.00 6.39
C GLU A 31 -5.18 20.00 7.84
N LEU A 32 -4.69 19.09 8.67
CA LEU A 32 -5.03 18.99 10.08
C LEU A 32 -3.76 18.85 10.94
N ASP A 33 -3.82 19.36 12.16
CA ASP A 33 -2.70 19.46 13.08
C ASP A 33 -2.59 18.32 14.09
N SER A 34 -3.47 17.31 14.02
CA SER A 34 -3.45 16.20 14.97
C SER A 34 -4.16 14.95 14.45
N GLY A 35 -3.67 13.76 14.88
CA GLY A 35 -4.25 12.48 14.50
C GLY A 35 -5.72 12.32 14.92
N ASN A 36 -6.12 12.84 16.10
CA ASN A 36 -7.51 12.77 16.55
C ASN A 36 -8.46 13.51 15.60
N LYS A 37 -8.09 14.73 15.15
CA LYS A 37 -8.87 15.47 14.16
C LYS A 37 -8.93 14.71 12.82
N GLY A 38 -7.82 14.07 12.44
CA GLY A 38 -7.75 13.22 11.25
C GLY A 38 -8.74 12.07 11.32
N MET A 39 -8.78 11.35 12.44
CA MET A 39 -9.73 10.26 12.65
C MET A 39 -11.19 10.72 12.60
N ASP A 40 -11.50 11.88 13.19
CA ASP A 40 -12.86 12.42 13.16
C ASP A 40 -13.25 12.89 11.74
N TYR A 41 -12.31 13.44 11.00
CA TYR A 41 -12.50 13.81 9.59
C TYR A 41 -12.80 12.58 8.72
N LEU A 42 -12.03 11.50 8.85
CA LEU A 42 -12.19 10.28 8.03
C LEU A 42 -13.53 9.58 8.27
N LYS A 43 -14.08 9.63 9.48
CA LYS A 43 -15.43 9.10 9.77
C LYS A 43 -16.51 9.79 8.93
N SER A 44 -16.33 11.08 8.64
CA SER A 44 -17.26 11.88 7.85
C SER A 44 -16.92 11.92 6.36
N ASN A 45 -15.71 11.51 5.99
CA ASN A 45 -15.16 11.57 4.64
C ASN A 45 -14.51 10.23 4.24
N PRO A 46 -15.28 9.13 4.13
CA PRO A 46 -14.75 7.82 3.80
C PRO A 46 -14.25 7.69 2.34
N ASP A 47 -14.50 8.72 1.54
CA ASP A 47 -14.06 8.86 0.15
C ASP A 47 -12.66 9.51 0.01
N THR A 48 -11.92 9.67 1.13
CA THR A 48 -10.54 10.14 1.12
C THR A 48 -9.65 9.18 0.35
N ASP A 49 -8.92 9.69 -0.66
CA ASP A 49 -8.09 8.87 -1.54
C ASP A 49 -6.72 8.53 -0.94
N LEU A 50 -6.16 9.40 -0.07
CA LEU A 50 -4.87 9.22 0.56
C LEU A 50 -4.79 10.02 1.87
N VAL A 51 -4.15 9.45 2.89
CA VAL A 51 -3.72 10.15 4.10
C VAL A 51 -2.20 10.25 4.13
N LEU A 52 -1.68 11.43 4.34
CA LEU A 52 -0.29 11.69 4.67
C LEU A 52 -0.22 12.05 6.16
N VAL A 53 0.45 11.24 6.97
CA VAL A 53 0.47 11.44 8.42
C VAL A 53 1.89 11.52 8.96
N ASP A 54 2.16 12.53 9.75
CA ASP A 54 3.44 12.65 10.47
C ASP A 54 3.61 11.50 11.46
N LEU A 55 4.83 10.95 11.48
CA LEU A 55 5.19 9.89 12.43
C LEU A 55 5.22 10.41 13.86
N ASP A 56 5.82 11.59 14.06
CA ASP A 56 6.21 12.09 15.38
C ASP A 56 5.27 13.21 15.87
N MET A 57 3.99 12.90 16.03
CA MET A 57 3.01 13.85 16.55
C MET A 57 2.74 13.66 18.06
N PRO A 58 2.44 14.71 18.81
CA PRO A 58 1.97 14.61 20.20
C PRO A 58 0.66 13.81 20.30
N VAL A 59 0.49 13.06 21.39
CA VAL A 59 -0.73 12.32 21.76
C VAL A 59 -1.01 11.09 20.89
N MET A 60 -0.89 11.19 19.57
CA MET A 60 -1.13 10.09 18.63
C MET A 60 -0.06 10.15 17.56
N SER A 61 0.86 9.20 17.56
CA SER A 61 1.88 9.04 16.52
C SER A 61 1.28 8.52 15.21
N GLY A 62 2.03 8.63 14.11
CA GLY A 62 1.62 8.04 12.83
C GLY A 62 1.38 6.54 12.91
N PHE A 63 2.14 5.82 13.75
CA PHE A 63 1.90 4.39 13.99
C PHE A 63 0.61 4.13 14.78
N ASP A 64 0.33 4.95 15.81
CA ASP A 64 -0.93 4.83 16.54
C ASP A 64 -2.13 5.13 15.63
N PHE A 65 -1.96 6.07 14.70
CA PHE A 65 -2.98 6.41 13.72
C PHE A 65 -3.26 5.23 12.77
N LEU A 66 -2.23 4.55 12.24
CA LEU A 66 -2.38 3.33 11.46
C LEU A 66 -3.12 2.24 12.22
N GLN A 67 -2.75 2.01 13.49
CA GLN A 67 -3.39 1.00 14.32
C GLN A 67 -4.87 1.30 14.56
N VAL A 68 -5.21 2.56 14.87
CA VAL A 68 -6.61 2.96 15.08
C VAL A 68 -7.44 2.82 13.81
N LEU A 69 -6.87 3.11 12.63
CA LEU A 69 -7.54 2.87 11.34
C LEU A 69 -7.85 1.39 11.13
N GLU A 70 -6.89 0.52 11.41
CA GLU A 70 -7.07 -0.93 11.32
C GLU A 70 -8.15 -1.42 12.30
N ASP A 71 -8.09 -1.00 13.57
CA ASP A 71 -9.05 -1.36 14.61
C ASP A 71 -10.48 -0.91 14.27
N GLN A 72 -10.63 0.20 13.55
CA GLN A 72 -11.93 0.71 13.09
C GLN A 72 -12.36 0.13 11.72
N GLY A 73 -11.55 -0.71 11.10
CA GLY A 73 -11.82 -1.30 9.79
C GLY A 73 -11.87 -0.29 8.64
N LEU A 74 -11.17 0.84 8.79
CA LEU A 74 -11.09 1.87 7.75
C LEU A 74 -9.96 1.52 6.76
N THR A 75 -10.33 1.35 5.49
CA THR A 75 -9.43 0.92 4.42
C THR A 75 -8.98 2.09 3.55
N ILE A 76 -8.31 3.07 4.14
CA ILE A 76 -7.83 4.25 3.46
C ILE A 76 -6.30 4.15 3.32
N PRO A 77 -5.71 4.39 2.13
CA PRO A 77 -4.26 4.39 1.97
C PRO A 77 -3.60 5.45 2.85
N VAL A 78 -2.56 5.04 3.58
CA VAL A 78 -1.80 5.95 4.45
C VAL A 78 -0.32 5.91 4.08
N ALA A 79 0.30 7.06 3.89
CA ALA A 79 1.74 7.21 3.84
C ALA A 79 2.25 7.96 5.08
N ILE A 80 3.34 7.47 5.63
CA ILE A 80 4.02 8.08 6.78
C ILE A 80 4.96 9.19 6.31
N LEU A 81 4.90 10.32 6.99
CA LEU A 81 5.86 11.41 6.88
C LEU A 81 6.79 11.36 8.10
N SER A 82 8.11 11.51 7.92
CA SER A 82 9.03 11.54 9.06
C SER A 82 10.23 12.43 8.82
N ALA A 83 10.69 13.12 9.84
CA ALA A 83 11.94 13.91 9.80
C ALA A 83 13.18 13.02 9.77
N THR A 84 13.07 11.78 10.23
CA THR A 84 14.13 10.78 10.23
C THR A 84 13.76 9.59 9.37
N THR A 85 14.75 8.95 8.75
CA THR A 85 14.57 7.72 7.98
C THR A 85 15.47 6.65 8.55
N ASN A 86 14.92 5.77 9.40
CA ASN A 86 15.62 4.58 9.83
C ASN A 86 14.90 3.33 9.31
N LEU A 87 15.65 2.27 9.07
CA LEU A 87 15.14 1.05 8.46
C LEU A 87 14.02 0.37 9.26
N TYR A 88 14.08 0.46 10.59
CA TYR A 88 13.08 -0.18 11.47
C TYR A 88 11.72 0.53 11.40
N ASP A 89 11.70 1.87 11.35
CA ASP A 89 10.45 2.63 11.19
C ASP A 89 9.84 2.41 9.81
N VAL A 90 10.67 2.38 8.76
CA VAL A 90 10.24 2.05 7.40
C VAL A 90 9.64 0.64 7.36
N LYS A 91 10.34 -0.36 7.93
CA LYS A 91 9.83 -1.72 8.01
C LYS A 91 8.50 -1.78 8.75
N ARG A 92 8.44 -1.17 9.93
CA ARG A 92 7.23 -1.14 10.76
C ARG A 92 6.04 -0.51 10.01
N ALA A 93 6.26 0.62 9.33
CA ALA A 93 5.23 1.26 8.52
C ALA A 93 4.70 0.32 7.42
N VAL A 94 5.60 -0.35 6.69
CA VAL A 94 5.23 -1.31 5.65
C VAL A 94 4.48 -2.51 6.22
N ASP A 95 4.93 -3.07 7.34
CA ASP A 95 4.28 -4.19 8.02
C ASP A 95 2.86 -3.83 8.49
N MET A 96 2.65 -2.58 8.90
CA MET A 96 1.34 -2.04 9.28
C MET A 96 0.49 -1.60 8.08
N GLY A 97 0.95 -1.83 6.85
CA GLY A 97 0.18 -1.58 5.63
C GLY A 97 0.27 -0.15 5.08
N ALA A 98 1.22 0.66 5.52
CA ALA A 98 1.46 1.96 4.92
C ALA A 98 1.80 1.82 3.42
N VAL A 99 1.25 2.69 2.58
CA VAL A 99 1.52 2.74 1.13
C VAL A 99 2.76 3.57 0.80
N GLY A 100 3.42 4.14 1.79
CA GLY A 100 4.67 4.85 1.60
C GLY A 100 5.28 5.35 2.92
N PHE A 101 6.58 5.57 2.88
CA PHE A 101 7.33 6.24 3.92
C PHE A 101 8.14 7.36 3.26
N ILE A 102 7.84 8.61 3.59
CA ILE A 102 8.38 9.80 2.93
C ILE A 102 9.17 10.62 3.94
N SER A 103 10.40 10.98 3.59
CA SER A 103 11.20 11.86 4.42
C SER A 103 10.73 13.31 4.30
N LYS A 104 10.49 13.99 5.42
CA LYS A 104 10.19 15.43 5.46
C LYS A 104 11.40 16.29 5.01
N THR A 105 12.60 15.71 5.02
CA THR A 105 13.84 16.39 4.59
C THR A 105 14.11 16.20 3.10
N SER A 106 13.28 15.44 2.39
CA SER A 106 13.36 15.27 0.94
C SER A 106 13.16 16.60 0.22
N ASP A 107 13.88 16.77 -0.89
CA ASP A 107 13.62 17.89 -1.77
C ASP A 107 12.25 17.78 -2.48
N THR A 108 11.78 18.88 -3.08
CA THR A 108 10.48 18.93 -3.76
C THR A 108 10.37 17.89 -4.87
N GLY A 109 11.47 17.61 -5.58
CA GLY A 109 11.48 16.62 -6.68
C GLY A 109 11.34 15.20 -6.17
N GLU A 110 11.94 14.87 -5.02
CA GLU A 110 11.82 13.57 -4.39
C GLU A 110 10.42 13.40 -3.77
N MET A 111 9.90 14.43 -3.10
CA MET A 111 8.53 14.44 -2.58
C MET A 111 7.51 14.20 -3.69
N LYS A 112 7.68 14.87 -4.83
CA LYS A 112 6.83 14.69 -6.00
C LYS A 112 6.88 13.26 -6.50
N ARG A 113 8.07 12.68 -6.69
CA ARG A 113 8.21 11.28 -7.11
C ARG A 113 7.57 10.30 -6.14
N ALA A 114 7.73 10.55 -4.81
CA ALA A 114 7.10 9.73 -3.79
C ALA A 114 5.57 9.69 -3.95
N LEU A 115 4.96 10.86 -4.11
CA LEU A 115 3.52 10.97 -4.28
C LEU A 115 3.05 10.37 -5.63
N GLU A 116 3.78 10.59 -6.72
CA GLU A 116 3.50 9.98 -8.02
C GLU A 116 3.53 8.45 -7.92
N THR A 117 4.57 7.87 -7.29
CA THR A 117 4.67 6.42 -7.04
C THR A 117 3.46 5.89 -6.28
N ILE A 118 3.05 6.60 -5.21
CA ILE A 118 1.87 6.21 -4.42
C ILE A 118 0.59 6.31 -5.23
N PHE A 119 0.42 7.33 -6.06
CA PHE A 119 -0.76 7.49 -6.93
C PHE A 119 -0.82 6.46 -8.06
N GLU A 120 0.33 5.97 -8.53
CA GLU A 120 0.42 4.84 -9.44
C GLU A 120 0.08 3.51 -8.75
N GLY A 121 -0.06 3.53 -7.43
CA GLY A 121 -0.47 2.40 -6.63
C GLY A 121 0.69 1.55 -6.11
N ASP A 122 1.92 2.04 -6.23
CA ASP A 122 3.11 1.39 -5.69
C ASP A 122 3.43 1.89 -4.28
N VAL A 123 4.17 1.09 -3.52
CA VAL A 123 4.66 1.49 -2.19
C VAL A 123 5.94 2.29 -2.37
N TYR A 124 5.94 3.52 -1.86
CA TYR A 124 7.15 4.34 -1.88
C TYR A 124 8.01 4.10 -0.63
N ILE A 125 9.29 3.83 -0.86
CA ILE A 125 10.32 3.71 0.17
C ILE A 125 11.47 4.66 -0.20
N PRO A 126 12.06 5.38 0.79
CA PRO A 126 13.18 6.26 0.53
C PRO A 126 14.36 5.52 -0.11
N LYS A 127 15.01 6.17 -1.07
CA LYS A 127 16.15 5.61 -1.81
C LYS A 127 17.24 5.10 -0.87
N GLY A 128 17.79 3.93 -1.21
CA GLY A 128 18.86 3.28 -0.45
C GLY A 128 18.37 2.44 0.73
N LEU A 129 17.08 2.48 1.08
CA LEU A 129 16.49 1.60 2.09
C LEU A 129 15.77 0.39 1.49
N GLU A 130 15.41 0.42 0.21
CA GLU A 130 14.69 -0.67 -0.46
C GLU A 130 15.47 -1.99 -0.37
N GLU A 131 16.75 -2.01 -0.78
CA GLU A 131 17.58 -3.21 -0.73
C GLU A 131 17.84 -3.69 0.70
N GLN A 132 18.01 -2.75 1.66
CA GLN A 132 18.20 -3.08 3.05
C GLN A 132 16.91 -3.64 3.69
N LEU A 133 15.77 -3.10 3.31
CA LEU A 133 14.46 -3.59 3.75
C LEU A 133 14.20 -5.00 3.20
N ASP A 134 14.45 -5.22 1.91
CA ASP A 134 14.34 -6.53 1.26
C ASP A 134 15.24 -7.57 1.95
N ALA A 135 16.50 -7.21 2.26
CA ALA A 135 17.43 -8.07 2.97
C ALA A 135 16.98 -8.38 4.41
N LEU A 136 16.45 -7.39 5.12
CA LEU A 136 15.93 -7.57 6.48
C LEU A 136 14.70 -8.49 6.48
N MET A 137 13.75 -8.26 5.58
CA MET A 137 12.56 -9.09 5.43
C MET A 137 12.90 -10.52 5.01
N ALA A 138 13.91 -10.70 4.15
CA ALA A 138 14.39 -12.03 3.75
C ALA A 138 15.09 -12.78 4.89
N SER A 139 15.78 -12.07 5.79
CA SER A 139 16.47 -12.68 6.93
C SER A 139 15.53 -13.16 8.05
N GLU A 140 14.37 -12.53 8.18
CA GLU A 140 13.36 -12.89 9.18
C GLU A 140 12.44 -14.03 8.71
N SER A 141 12.40 -14.31 7.42
CA SER A 141 11.53 -15.34 6.85
C SER A 141 12.33 -16.36 6.02
N MET A 142 12.56 -17.55 6.55
CA MET A 142 12.67 -18.76 5.72
C MET A 142 11.29 -19.19 5.19
N ASP A 143 10.43 -18.23 4.83
CA ASP A 143 9.07 -18.46 4.38
C ASP A 143 9.06 -18.67 2.86
N PRO A 144 8.31 -19.66 2.35
CA PRO A 144 8.08 -19.87 0.91
C PRO A 144 7.63 -18.59 0.16
N GLN A 145 6.97 -17.66 0.84
CA GLN A 145 6.55 -16.38 0.27
C GLN A 145 7.72 -15.44 -0.11
N SER A 146 8.87 -15.53 0.57
CA SER A 146 10.03 -14.73 0.21
C SER A 146 10.59 -15.11 -1.16
N VAL A 147 10.56 -16.40 -1.49
CA VAL A 147 10.97 -16.92 -2.80
C VAL A 147 10.03 -16.43 -3.91
N LEU A 148 8.72 -16.38 -3.62
CA LEU A 148 7.71 -15.88 -4.57
C LEU A 148 7.86 -14.38 -4.84
N ARG A 149 8.15 -13.59 -3.81
CA ARG A 149 8.43 -12.15 -3.94
C ARG A 149 9.67 -11.88 -4.80
N ALA A 150 10.75 -12.65 -4.58
CA ALA A 150 11.96 -12.54 -5.40
C ALA A 150 11.69 -12.86 -6.88
N LYS A 151 10.88 -13.89 -7.16
CA LYS A 151 10.44 -14.23 -8.52
C LYS A 151 9.59 -13.12 -9.13
N ALA A 152 8.64 -12.56 -8.38
CA ALA A 152 7.78 -11.47 -8.84
C ALA A 152 8.63 -10.24 -9.22
N LYS A 153 9.58 -9.86 -8.39
CA LYS A 153 10.52 -8.74 -8.66
C LYS A 153 11.33 -8.98 -9.94
N ALA A 154 11.76 -10.21 -10.20
CA ALA A 154 12.52 -10.55 -11.40
C ALA A 154 11.72 -10.36 -12.71
N VAL A 155 10.40 -10.39 -12.66
CA VAL A 155 9.51 -10.13 -13.80
C VAL A 155 8.92 -8.72 -13.78
N GLY A 156 9.40 -7.83 -12.91
CA GLY A 156 8.99 -6.43 -12.83
C GLY A 156 7.71 -6.18 -12.02
N ILE A 157 7.27 -7.15 -11.24
CA ILE A 157 6.08 -7.04 -10.38
C ILE A 157 6.53 -6.56 -9.00
N THR A 158 5.97 -5.45 -8.51
CA THR A 158 6.23 -4.93 -7.17
C THR A 158 5.66 -5.84 -6.08
N ASN A 159 6.13 -5.71 -4.85
CA ASN A 159 5.60 -6.49 -3.73
C ASN A 159 4.08 -6.30 -3.55
N ARG A 160 3.60 -5.07 -3.75
CA ARG A 160 2.16 -4.77 -3.63
C ARG A 160 1.33 -5.39 -4.74
N GLN A 161 1.81 -5.29 -5.96
CA GLN A 161 1.18 -5.96 -7.11
C GLN A 161 1.18 -7.48 -6.92
N HIS A 162 2.23 -8.06 -6.35
CA HIS A 162 2.28 -9.48 -6.05
C HIS A 162 1.25 -9.89 -4.99
N GLN A 163 1.07 -9.10 -3.91
CA GLN A 163 0.00 -9.32 -2.93
C GLN A 163 -1.39 -9.28 -3.58
N VAL A 164 -1.62 -8.29 -4.46
CA VAL A 164 -2.86 -8.20 -5.23
C VAL A 164 -3.06 -9.44 -6.10
N LEU A 165 -2.02 -9.89 -6.82
CA LEU A 165 -2.06 -11.08 -7.67
C LEU A 165 -2.43 -12.34 -6.88
N GLN A 166 -1.85 -12.52 -5.70
CA GLN A 166 -2.17 -13.65 -4.82
C GLN A 166 -3.65 -13.65 -4.40
N LEU A 167 -4.20 -12.49 -4.06
CA LEU A 167 -5.62 -12.37 -3.71
C LEU A 167 -6.54 -12.50 -4.92
N LEU A 168 -6.09 -12.06 -6.10
CA LEU A 168 -6.78 -12.33 -7.37
C LEU A 168 -6.89 -13.85 -7.63
N ALA A 169 -5.83 -14.60 -7.39
CA ALA A 169 -5.80 -16.06 -7.53
C ALA A 169 -6.76 -16.76 -6.56
N LYS A 170 -6.94 -16.21 -5.35
CA LYS A 170 -7.96 -16.67 -4.38
C LYS A 170 -9.41 -16.29 -4.78
N GLY A 171 -9.61 -15.64 -5.92
CA GLY A 171 -10.94 -15.25 -6.40
C GLY A 171 -11.55 -14.01 -5.74
N TYR A 172 -10.78 -13.23 -4.96
CA TYR A 172 -11.28 -12.07 -4.24
C TYR A 172 -11.66 -10.93 -5.18
N THR A 173 -12.79 -10.27 -4.94
CA THR A 173 -13.18 -9.06 -5.67
C THR A 173 -12.24 -7.89 -5.34
N ASN A 174 -12.18 -6.86 -6.19
CA ASN A 174 -11.34 -5.69 -5.93
C ASN A 174 -11.69 -5.01 -4.61
N LYS A 175 -12.98 -4.98 -4.24
CA LYS A 175 -13.42 -4.47 -2.94
C LYS A 175 -12.82 -5.28 -1.79
N LYS A 176 -12.92 -6.62 -1.86
CA LYS A 176 -12.37 -7.50 -0.82
C LYS A 176 -10.84 -7.45 -0.76
N ILE A 177 -10.16 -7.34 -1.90
CA ILE A 177 -8.71 -7.12 -1.95
C ILE A 177 -8.34 -5.79 -1.27
N GLY A 178 -9.13 -4.74 -1.50
CA GLY A 178 -8.95 -3.45 -0.82
C GLY A 178 -9.08 -3.59 0.69
N GLU A 179 -10.07 -4.30 1.18
CA GLU A 179 -10.28 -4.59 2.61
C GLU A 179 -9.08 -5.34 3.21
N GLU A 180 -8.58 -6.39 2.55
CA GLU A 180 -7.44 -7.21 3.01
C GLU A 180 -6.10 -6.47 3.00
N LEU A 181 -5.93 -5.55 2.07
CA LEU A 181 -4.66 -4.86 1.86
C LEU A 181 -4.65 -3.42 2.34
N ASN A 182 -5.69 -2.93 2.98
CA ASN A 182 -5.85 -1.53 3.38
C ASN A 182 -5.70 -0.55 2.19
N LEU A 183 -6.41 -0.84 1.09
CA LEU A 183 -6.42 -0.05 -0.14
C LEU A 183 -7.83 0.33 -0.54
N THR A 184 -7.99 1.46 -1.24
CA THR A 184 -9.25 1.76 -1.91
C THR A 184 -9.47 0.81 -3.09
N GLU A 185 -10.74 0.56 -3.46
CA GLU A 185 -11.05 -0.23 -4.66
C GLU A 185 -10.42 0.39 -5.93
N ARG A 186 -10.30 1.72 -5.98
CA ARG A 186 -9.64 2.46 -7.05
C ARG A 186 -8.16 2.10 -7.15
N THR A 187 -7.45 2.08 -6.02
CA THR A 187 -6.04 1.70 -5.95
C THR A 187 -5.84 0.24 -6.37
N VAL A 188 -6.72 -0.67 -5.91
CA VAL A 188 -6.67 -2.07 -6.35
C VAL A 188 -6.87 -2.20 -7.86
N LYS A 189 -7.81 -1.43 -8.45
CA LYS A 189 -8.00 -1.41 -9.91
C LYS A 189 -6.75 -0.95 -10.65
N ALA A 190 -6.03 0.05 -10.12
CA ALA A 190 -4.76 0.50 -10.70
C ALA A 190 -3.70 -0.61 -10.68
N HIS A 191 -3.53 -1.31 -9.53
CA HIS A 191 -2.62 -2.46 -9.46
C HIS A 191 -2.99 -3.59 -10.41
N VAL A 192 -4.28 -3.91 -10.53
CA VAL A 192 -4.77 -4.93 -11.47
C VAL A 192 -4.46 -4.53 -12.92
N SER A 193 -4.68 -3.27 -13.29
CA SER A 193 -4.35 -2.77 -14.62
C SER A 193 -2.85 -2.83 -14.90
N ALA A 194 -2.03 -2.48 -13.92
CA ALA A 194 -0.57 -2.59 -14.04
C ALA A 194 -0.12 -4.05 -14.22
N LEU A 195 -0.70 -4.99 -13.45
CA LEU A 195 -0.43 -6.43 -13.61
C LEU A 195 -0.78 -6.91 -15.02
N PHE A 196 -1.92 -6.48 -15.57
CA PHE A 196 -2.30 -6.85 -16.95
C PHE A 196 -1.28 -6.36 -17.96
N ALA A 197 -0.78 -5.12 -17.78
CA ALA A 197 0.24 -4.55 -18.66
C ALA A 197 1.59 -5.29 -18.55
N ILE A 198 2.07 -5.54 -17.31
CA ILE A 198 3.35 -6.23 -17.05
C ILE A 198 3.33 -7.66 -17.58
N MET A 199 2.24 -8.39 -17.35
CA MET A 199 2.07 -9.78 -17.75
C MET A 199 1.59 -9.93 -19.20
N ASN A 200 1.29 -8.82 -19.89
CA ASN A 200 0.76 -8.79 -21.25
C ASN A 200 -0.51 -9.65 -21.44
N VAL A 201 -1.47 -9.48 -20.55
CA VAL A 201 -2.76 -10.20 -20.52
C VAL A 201 -3.93 -9.24 -20.62
N ALA A 202 -5.08 -9.71 -21.12
CA ALA A 202 -6.22 -8.86 -21.40
C ALA A 202 -7.29 -8.84 -20.30
N ASN A 203 -7.29 -9.81 -19.40
CA ASN A 203 -8.34 -9.96 -18.39
C ASN A 203 -7.84 -10.66 -17.13
N ARG A 204 -8.69 -10.63 -16.08
CA ARG A 204 -8.40 -11.18 -14.77
C ARG A 204 -8.05 -12.68 -14.80
N THR A 205 -8.78 -13.47 -15.56
CA THR A 205 -8.57 -14.92 -15.64
C THR A 205 -7.21 -15.22 -16.25
N GLU A 206 -6.85 -14.55 -17.34
CA GLU A 206 -5.53 -14.68 -17.95
C GLU A 206 -4.42 -14.23 -16.98
N CYS A 207 -4.65 -13.17 -16.23
CA CYS A 207 -3.69 -12.68 -15.23
C CYS A 207 -3.38 -13.74 -14.15
N VAL A 208 -4.41 -14.41 -13.64
CA VAL A 208 -4.24 -15.47 -12.65
C VAL A 208 -3.52 -16.69 -13.26
N LEU A 209 -3.92 -17.12 -14.46
CA LEU A 209 -3.29 -18.25 -15.15
C LEU A 209 -1.81 -17.97 -15.47
N GLU A 210 -1.49 -16.76 -15.89
CA GLU A 210 -0.11 -16.36 -16.16
C GLU A 210 0.71 -16.26 -14.86
N GLY A 211 0.10 -15.76 -13.77
CA GLY A 211 0.70 -15.76 -12.45
C GLY A 211 1.04 -17.16 -11.95
N ASP A 212 0.16 -18.12 -12.17
CA ASP A 212 0.38 -19.52 -11.83
C ASP A 212 1.48 -20.14 -12.72
N ARG A 213 1.45 -19.90 -14.03
CA ARG A 213 2.49 -20.33 -14.96
C ARG A 213 3.89 -19.85 -14.59
N LEU A 214 3.99 -18.63 -14.09
CA LEU A 214 5.25 -18.04 -13.60
C LEU A 214 5.62 -18.51 -12.19
N GLY A 215 4.76 -19.29 -11.54
CA GLY A 215 4.94 -19.74 -10.16
C GLY A 215 4.93 -18.60 -9.16
N LEU A 216 4.09 -17.57 -9.39
CA LEU A 216 3.91 -16.40 -8.55
C LEU A 216 2.67 -16.52 -7.65
N THR A 217 1.81 -17.50 -7.88
CA THR A 217 0.62 -17.78 -7.09
C THR A 217 0.71 -19.20 -6.54
N HIS A 218 0.18 -19.42 -5.34
CA HIS A 218 -0.15 -20.75 -4.85
C HIS A 218 -1.65 -20.94 -5.08
N MET A 219 -2.02 -21.69 -6.08
CA MET A 219 -3.33 -22.31 -6.09
C MET A 219 -3.26 -23.45 -5.07
N GLU A 220 -3.88 -23.28 -3.90
CA GLU A 220 -4.14 -24.42 -3.03
C GLU A 220 -4.92 -25.42 -3.88
N GLU A 221 -4.31 -26.56 -4.19
CA GLU A 221 -5.08 -27.71 -4.67
C GLU A 221 -6.10 -27.99 -3.58
N GLU A 222 -7.35 -27.58 -3.76
CA GLU A 222 -8.46 -28.11 -3.00
C GLU A 222 -8.34 -29.62 -3.11
N GLN A 223 -7.90 -30.24 -2.01
CA GLN A 223 -7.81 -31.67 -1.89
C GLN A 223 -9.12 -32.24 -2.36
N ASN A 224 -9.05 -32.88 -3.51
CA ASN A 224 -10.05 -33.73 -4.14
C ASN A 224 -10.64 -34.65 -3.06
N LYS A 225 -11.69 -34.21 -2.37
CA LYS A 225 -12.50 -35.12 -1.56
C LYS A 225 -13.18 -36.05 -2.56
N PRO A 226 -12.85 -37.35 -2.56
CA PRO A 226 -13.59 -38.28 -3.39
C PRO A 226 -15.05 -38.23 -2.98
N PHE A 227 -15.90 -37.95 -3.95
CA PHE A 227 -17.33 -38.05 -3.84
C PHE A 227 -17.66 -39.50 -3.48
N THR A 228 -17.81 -39.80 -2.20
CA THR A 228 -18.36 -41.09 -1.74
C THR A 228 -19.84 -41.07 -2.06
N LEU A 229 -20.21 -41.76 -3.11
CA LEU A 229 -21.56 -42.27 -3.30
C LEU A 229 -21.87 -43.17 -2.10
N ALA A 230 -22.68 -42.69 -1.17
CA ALA A 230 -23.33 -43.53 -0.18
C ALA A 230 -24.46 -44.25 -0.91
N ASP A 231 -24.30 -45.55 -1.10
CA ASP A 231 -25.36 -46.49 -1.48
C ASP A 231 -26.37 -46.64 -0.33
N GLU A 232 -27.65 -46.68 -0.72
CA GLU A 232 -28.85 -47.14 0.00
C GLU A 232 -29.53 -46.15 0.95
#